data_3577ee8c21ad2b82ae3d6770dc2fe601
#
_entry.id   3577ee8c21ad2b82ae3d6770dc2fe601
#
_cell.length_a   1.000
_cell.length_b   1.000
_cell.length_c   1.000
_cell.angle_alpha   90.00
_cell.angle_beta   90.00
_cell.angle_gamma   90.00
#
_symmetry.space_group_name_H-M   'P 1'
#
loop_
_entity.id
_entity.type
_entity.pdbx_description
1 polymer ?
#
loop_
_entity_poly.entity_id
_entity_poly.type
_entity_poly.pdbx_seq_one_letter_code
_entity_poly.pdbx_strand_id
1 'polypeptide(L)'
;MDTIENITATSTRKPRLFRWALWWGLGVMVICLAVLIAYSFINPSAFEESGNPFMDYIYLMMYRYGIGAMMIYIGVVGPIIEEISFRLWGNDKQRTGIISIVLMALWSMAINLWLPLLVAVCGVAIFLLFHDNKKKRLFALMILSTVLFAWAHADNYGESMFITIVGVVHKLGCGLVASYLVINHNILWSMGLHILNNSVMAIPMALAFGQVSNTVVTLENGNFSLEVRPVLVRNDSIRQEKSFFFDTDTNYYFGNTSNFAGQAWIYEAWQNGINPNGDSINVVTDNALPNCCFTLVYKTKPFDHHGLIVIMEKTGLIKIDTTYNSTDKITTLNIKSTYDPLSQDDD
;
A
#
# COMPACT_ATOMS: atom_id res chain seq x y z
N MET A 1 23.04 49.38 49.43
CA MET A 1 23.98 49.31 48.28
C MET A 1 24.08 47.83 47.95
N ASP A 2 23.09 47.31 47.25
CA ASP A 2 22.90 45.85 47.07
C ASP A 2 23.57 45.45 45.78
N THR A 3 24.49 44.54 45.93
CA THR A 3 25.28 43.89 44.87
C THR A 3 24.34 43.01 44.05
N ILE A 4 24.00 43.46 42.85
CA ILE A 4 23.31 42.64 41.85
C ILE A 4 24.34 41.58 41.37
N GLU A 5 24.25 40.39 41.91
CA GLU A 5 24.94 39.21 41.36
C GLU A 5 24.41 38.93 39.99
N ASN A 6 25.25 39.17 38.99
CA ASN A 6 25.02 38.77 37.60
C ASN A 6 24.92 37.24 37.51
N ILE A 7 23.71 36.71 37.57
CA ILE A 7 23.41 35.32 37.19
C ILE A 7 23.47 35.23 35.64
N THR A 8 24.67 35.20 35.11
CA THR A 8 24.91 34.70 33.77
C THR A 8 24.70 33.19 33.81
N ALA A 9 23.43 32.77 33.71
CA ALA A 9 23.11 31.38 33.46
C ALA A 9 23.67 31.03 32.09
N THR A 10 24.92 30.57 32.03
CA THR A 10 25.47 29.90 30.87
C THR A 10 24.62 28.64 30.66
N SER A 11 23.66 28.74 29.70
CA SER A 11 22.90 27.61 29.19
C SER A 11 23.91 26.60 28.63
N THR A 12 24.38 25.70 29.43
CA THR A 12 25.22 24.59 28.99
C THR A 12 24.36 23.66 28.18
N ARG A 13 24.32 23.89 26.86
CA ARG A 13 23.63 22.99 25.90
C ARG A 13 24.18 21.60 26.13
N LYS A 14 23.32 20.68 26.58
CA LYS A 14 23.69 19.26 26.71
C LYS A 14 24.31 18.77 25.41
N PRO A 15 25.45 18.07 25.42
CA PRO A 15 26.08 17.57 24.23
C PRO A 15 25.12 16.64 23.52
N ARG A 16 24.88 16.91 22.23
CA ARG A 16 23.97 16.08 21.39
C ARG A 16 24.63 14.72 21.13
N LEU A 17 23.94 13.66 21.52
CA LEU A 17 24.39 12.29 21.30
C LEU A 17 24.21 11.89 19.85
N PHE A 18 25.11 11.08 19.35
CA PHE A 18 25.05 10.45 18.02
C PHE A 18 24.83 11.43 16.84
N ARG A 19 25.47 12.59 16.86
CA ARG A 19 25.40 13.58 15.74
C ARG A 19 25.76 12.96 14.39
N TRP A 20 26.61 11.96 14.37
CA TRP A 20 26.96 11.22 13.17
C TRP A 20 25.74 10.54 12.54
N ALA A 21 24.77 10.03 13.34
CA ALA A 21 23.56 9.39 12.81
C ALA A 21 22.71 10.37 12.01
N LEU A 22 22.66 11.66 12.37
CA LEU A 22 22.01 12.69 11.58
C LEU A 22 22.69 12.87 10.22
N TRP A 23 24.00 13.08 10.21
CA TRP A 23 24.74 13.39 8.99
C TRP A 23 24.86 12.19 8.05
N TRP A 24 25.14 11.01 8.59
CA TRP A 24 25.13 9.78 7.80
C TRP A 24 23.73 9.45 7.28
N GLY A 25 22.70 9.59 8.11
CA GLY A 25 21.33 9.36 7.69
C GLY A 25 20.91 10.29 6.56
N LEU A 26 21.14 11.60 6.67
CA LEU A 26 20.86 12.56 5.61
C LEU A 26 21.67 12.29 4.35
N GLY A 27 22.96 11.98 4.49
CA GLY A 27 23.83 11.65 3.34
C GLY A 27 23.32 10.42 2.59
N VAL A 28 22.99 9.35 3.30
CA VAL A 28 22.42 8.13 2.70
C VAL A 28 21.10 8.43 1.99
N MET A 29 20.20 9.18 2.61
CA MET A 29 18.92 9.55 1.98
C MET A 29 19.10 10.31 0.67
N VAL A 30 19.99 11.31 0.66
CA VAL A 30 20.27 12.12 -0.54
C VAL A 30 20.91 11.27 -1.65
N ILE A 31 21.88 10.44 -1.30
CA ILE A 31 22.56 9.55 -2.28
C ILE A 31 21.55 8.56 -2.87
N CYS A 32 20.76 7.89 -2.05
CA CYS A 32 19.76 6.94 -2.53
C CYS A 32 18.72 7.60 -3.44
N LEU A 33 18.24 8.80 -3.08
CA LEU A 33 17.33 9.56 -3.92
C LEU A 33 17.96 9.92 -5.26
N ALA A 34 19.20 10.41 -5.27
CA ALA A 34 19.93 10.72 -6.50
C ALA A 34 20.12 9.48 -7.39
N VAL A 35 20.45 8.32 -6.78
CA VAL A 35 20.57 7.04 -7.49
C VAL A 35 19.24 6.61 -8.10
N LEU A 36 18.12 6.70 -7.37
CA LEU A 36 16.80 6.34 -7.89
C LEU A 36 16.38 7.27 -9.04
N ILE A 37 16.62 8.58 -8.91
CA ILE A 37 16.36 9.55 -9.98
C ILE A 37 17.23 9.22 -11.21
N ALA A 38 18.53 9.02 -11.07
CA ALA A 38 19.41 8.66 -12.18
C ALA A 38 18.98 7.34 -12.84
N TYR A 39 18.61 6.34 -12.03
CA TYR A 39 18.15 5.06 -12.53
C TYR A 39 16.82 5.17 -13.30
N SER A 40 15.90 6.05 -12.88
CA SER A 40 14.65 6.28 -13.61
C SER A 40 14.84 6.87 -15.01
N PHE A 41 15.91 7.66 -15.22
CA PHE A 41 16.28 8.15 -16.55
C PHE A 41 16.97 7.09 -17.42
N ILE A 42 17.73 6.18 -16.81
CA ILE A 42 18.47 5.13 -17.55
C ILE A 42 17.56 3.96 -17.90
N ASN A 43 16.66 3.61 -17.01
CA ASN A 43 15.76 2.47 -17.14
C ASN A 43 14.33 2.83 -16.70
N PRO A 44 13.60 3.63 -17.51
CA PRO A 44 12.24 4.05 -17.19
C PRO A 44 11.29 2.85 -17.02
N SER A 45 11.44 1.81 -17.85
CA SER A 45 10.59 0.61 -17.80
C SER A 45 10.69 -0.15 -16.47
N ALA A 46 11.82 -0.08 -15.76
CA ALA A 46 11.95 -0.74 -14.46
C ALA A 46 10.99 -0.17 -13.40
N PHE A 47 10.49 1.05 -13.58
CA PHE A 47 9.46 1.64 -12.73
C PHE A 47 8.05 1.40 -13.28
N GLU A 48 7.92 1.08 -14.56
CA GLU A 48 6.65 0.78 -15.23
C GLU A 48 6.28 -0.70 -15.09
N GLU A 49 7.28 -1.58 -15.23
CA GLU A 49 7.12 -3.04 -15.17
C GLU A 49 7.06 -3.57 -13.72
N SER A 50 7.76 -2.93 -12.79
CA SER A 50 7.70 -3.30 -11.39
C SER A 50 6.40 -2.80 -10.76
N GLY A 51 5.31 -3.53 -10.96
CA GLY A 51 4.11 -3.32 -10.16
C GLY A 51 4.51 -3.31 -8.68
N ASN A 52 4.19 -2.23 -7.98
CA ASN A 52 4.43 -2.15 -6.54
C ASN A 52 3.16 -2.62 -5.82
N PRO A 53 3.13 -3.84 -5.24
CA PRO A 53 1.92 -4.38 -4.62
C PRO A 53 1.37 -3.47 -3.51
N PHE A 54 2.26 -2.78 -2.81
CA PHE A 54 1.86 -1.83 -1.77
C PHE A 54 1.13 -0.62 -2.37
N MET A 55 1.64 -0.07 -3.48
CA MET A 55 1.00 1.06 -4.17
C MET A 55 -0.36 0.67 -4.74
N ASP A 56 -0.44 -0.51 -5.34
CA ASP A 56 -1.70 -1.05 -5.87
C ASP A 56 -2.74 -1.22 -4.76
N TYR A 57 -2.31 -1.75 -3.59
CA TYR A 57 -3.17 -1.84 -2.42
C TYR A 57 -3.65 -0.47 -1.94
N ILE A 58 -2.78 0.54 -1.92
CA ILE A 58 -3.15 1.91 -1.57
C ILE A 58 -4.19 2.48 -2.53
N TYR A 59 -4.02 2.28 -3.84
CA TYR A 59 -5.01 2.73 -4.83
C TYR A 59 -6.36 2.04 -4.65
N LEU A 60 -6.39 0.73 -4.40
CA LEU A 60 -7.62 0.01 -4.09
C LEU A 60 -8.30 0.55 -2.84
N MET A 61 -7.55 0.86 -1.81
CA MET A 61 -8.10 1.46 -0.58
C MET A 61 -8.60 2.89 -0.82
N MET A 62 -7.95 3.67 -1.70
CA MET A 62 -8.47 4.99 -2.11
C MET A 62 -9.83 4.88 -2.80
N TYR A 63 -10.04 3.87 -3.66
CA TYR A 63 -11.35 3.59 -4.24
C TYR A 63 -12.37 3.20 -3.18
N ARG A 64 -11.98 2.39 -2.21
CA ARG A 64 -12.90 1.88 -1.18
C ARG A 64 -13.31 2.91 -0.15
N TYR A 65 -12.35 3.68 0.37
CA TYR A 65 -12.53 4.57 1.51
C TYR A 65 -12.45 6.05 1.15
N GLY A 66 -12.11 6.36 -0.08
CA GLY A 66 -11.90 7.70 -0.59
C GLY A 66 -10.48 8.24 -0.36
N ILE A 67 -10.06 9.15 -1.22
CA ILE A 67 -8.72 9.75 -1.21
C ILE A 67 -8.41 10.39 0.14
N GLY A 68 -9.35 11.16 0.71
CA GLY A 68 -9.13 11.87 1.96
C GLY A 68 -8.81 10.96 3.14
N ALA A 69 -9.53 9.85 3.28
CA ALA A 69 -9.29 8.87 4.35
C ALA A 69 -7.91 8.24 4.21
N MET A 70 -7.51 7.87 2.99
CA MET A 70 -6.20 7.27 2.74
C MET A 70 -5.05 8.26 2.90
N MET A 71 -5.22 9.52 2.51
CA MET A 71 -4.22 10.58 2.76
C MET A 71 -3.97 10.78 4.26
N ILE A 72 -5.04 10.78 5.08
CA ILE A 72 -4.91 10.85 6.55
C ILE A 72 -4.21 9.61 7.08
N TYR A 73 -4.58 8.42 6.60
CA TYR A 73 -3.99 7.16 7.05
C TYR A 73 -2.50 7.08 6.73
N ILE A 74 -2.11 7.28 5.47
CA ILE A 74 -0.71 7.17 5.02
C ILE A 74 0.13 8.34 5.53
N GLY A 75 -0.41 9.56 5.47
CA GLY A 75 0.33 10.78 5.80
C GLY A 75 0.46 11.04 7.30
N VAL A 76 -0.49 10.59 8.11
CA VAL A 76 -0.54 10.96 9.54
C VAL A 76 -0.60 9.74 10.45
N VAL A 77 -1.62 8.87 10.30
CA VAL A 77 -1.88 7.78 11.25
C VAL A 77 -0.77 6.73 11.19
N GLY A 78 -0.40 6.28 10.00
CA GLY A 78 0.69 5.32 9.80
C GLY A 78 2.00 5.81 10.43
N PRO A 79 2.53 6.99 10.07
CA PRO A 79 3.71 7.57 10.69
C PRO A 79 3.67 7.65 12.21
N ILE A 80 2.54 8.03 12.81
CA ILE A 80 2.41 8.08 14.28
C ILE A 80 2.55 6.69 14.90
N ILE A 81 1.84 5.69 14.34
CA ILE A 81 1.90 4.31 14.83
C ILE A 81 3.33 3.75 14.68
N GLU A 82 3.98 3.99 13.56
CA GLU A 82 5.34 3.55 13.30
C GLU A 82 6.34 4.21 14.25
N GLU A 83 6.25 5.52 14.46
CA GLU A 83 7.16 6.21 15.38
C GLU A 83 6.96 5.76 16.83
N ILE A 84 5.73 5.52 17.27
CA ILE A 84 5.48 4.92 18.60
C ILE A 84 6.12 3.54 18.68
N SER A 85 5.96 2.71 17.67
CA SER A 85 6.46 1.34 17.67
C SER A 85 7.99 1.30 17.66
N PHE A 86 8.61 2.05 16.75
CA PHE A 86 10.05 1.94 16.50
C PHE A 86 10.91 2.93 17.32
N ARG A 87 10.36 4.00 17.95
CA ARG A 87 11.15 5.07 18.55
C ARG A 87 10.74 5.45 19.98
N LEU A 88 9.69 4.86 20.56
CA LEU A 88 9.27 5.19 21.93
C LEU A 88 10.37 4.91 22.98
N TRP A 89 11.30 4.00 22.68
CA TRP A 89 12.49 3.71 23.50
C TRP A 89 13.41 4.93 23.72
N GLY A 90 13.39 5.91 22.82
CA GLY A 90 14.24 7.09 22.89
C GLY A 90 13.97 8.00 24.09
N ASN A 91 12.82 7.87 24.76
CA ASN A 91 12.51 8.56 26.01
C ASN A 91 13.37 8.10 27.21
N ASP A 92 14.22 7.09 27.02
CA ASP A 92 15.13 6.53 28.02
C ASP A 92 14.48 6.05 29.34
N LYS A 93 13.18 5.85 29.34
CA LYS A 93 12.47 5.21 30.43
C LYS A 93 12.39 3.72 30.15
N GLN A 94 12.73 2.88 31.14
CA GLN A 94 12.70 1.43 30.95
C GLN A 94 11.35 0.92 30.48
N ARG A 95 10.24 1.44 31.01
CA ARG A 95 8.88 1.06 30.60
C ARG A 95 8.62 1.35 29.13
N THR A 96 8.96 2.53 28.64
CA THR A 96 8.77 2.91 27.24
C THR A 96 9.67 2.11 26.31
N GLY A 97 10.87 1.75 26.76
CA GLY A 97 11.77 0.86 26.02
C GLY A 97 11.18 -0.55 25.85
N ILE A 98 10.64 -1.13 26.93
CA ILE A 98 9.97 -2.44 26.87
C ILE A 98 8.76 -2.40 25.95
N ILE A 99 7.90 -1.37 26.07
CA ILE A 99 6.73 -1.20 25.19
C ILE A 99 7.17 -1.13 23.73
N SER A 100 8.20 -0.34 23.42
CA SER A 100 8.71 -0.24 22.05
C SER A 100 9.23 -1.58 21.50
N ILE A 101 9.93 -2.39 22.32
CA ILE A 101 10.37 -3.72 21.91
C ILE A 101 9.18 -4.64 21.62
N VAL A 102 8.17 -4.63 22.48
CA VAL A 102 6.93 -5.42 22.25
C VAL A 102 6.25 -4.99 20.93
N LEU A 103 6.12 -3.68 20.70
CA LEU A 103 5.54 -3.16 19.47
C LEU A 103 6.38 -3.52 18.24
N MET A 104 7.72 -3.39 18.31
CA MET A 104 8.63 -3.84 17.24
C MET A 104 8.50 -5.33 16.96
N ALA A 105 8.37 -6.15 18.00
CA ALA A 105 8.13 -7.58 17.84
C ALA A 105 6.80 -7.86 17.15
N LEU A 106 5.71 -7.18 17.50
CA LEU A 106 4.42 -7.30 16.84
C LEU A 106 4.51 -6.88 15.36
N TRP A 107 5.16 -5.77 15.05
CA TRP A 107 5.39 -5.36 13.66
C TRP A 107 6.19 -6.38 12.86
N SER A 108 7.18 -7.02 13.48
CA SER A 108 8.02 -8.01 12.81
C SER A 108 7.27 -9.30 12.45
N MET A 109 6.08 -9.57 13.02
CA MET A 109 5.20 -10.66 12.61
C MET A 109 4.75 -10.53 11.14
N ALA A 110 4.57 -9.31 10.67
CA ALA A 110 4.21 -9.05 9.27
C ALA A 110 5.33 -9.43 8.29
N ILE A 111 6.57 -9.45 8.75
CA ILE A 111 7.75 -9.81 7.93
C ILE A 111 7.98 -11.32 7.98
N ASN A 112 8.03 -11.89 9.19
CA ASN A 112 8.25 -13.33 9.37
C ASN A 112 7.81 -13.75 10.78
N LEU A 113 7.20 -14.95 10.89
CA LEU A 113 6.69 -15.47 12.16
C LEU A 113 7.76 -15.75 13.23
N TRP A 114 9.03 -15.95 12.86
CA TRP A 114 10.13 -16.17 13.80
C TRP A 114 10.83 -14.87 14.24
N LEU A 115 10.67 -13.81 13.48
CA LEU A 115 11.33 -12.53 13.75
C LEU A 115 10.91 -11.88 15.07
N PRO A 116 9.64 -11.97 15.54
CA PRO A 116 9.24 -11.47 16.86
C PRO A 116 10.05 -12.04 18.01
N LEU A 117 10.33 -13.34 17.97
CA LEU A 117 11.14 -13.99 19.00
C LEU A 117 12.57 -13.45 19.02
N LEU A 118 13.18 -13.29 17.84
CA LEU A 118 14.52 -12.70 17.71
C LEU A 118 14.56 -11.27 18.23
N VAL A 119 13.56 -10.45 17.89
CA VAL A 119 13.45 -9.05 18.36
C VAL A 119 13.28 -8.99 19.86
N ALA A 120 12.46 -9.85 20.46
CA ALA A 120 12.29 -9.94 21.90
C ALA A 120 13.58 -10.35 22.61
N VAL A 121 14.27 -11.38 22.11
CA VAL A 121 15.56 -11.85 22.67
C VAL A 121 16.62 -10.75 22.57
N CYS A 122 16.77 -10.09 21.41
CA CYS A 122 17.70 -8.96 21.25
C CYS A 122 17.34 -7.81 22.19
N GLY A 123 16.07 -7.47 22.31
CA GLY A 123 15.61 -6.43 23.22
C GLY A 123 15.95 -6.72 24.67
N VAL A 124 15.67 -7.93 25.16
CA VAL A 124 16.02 -8.36 26.52
C VAL A 124 17.53 -8.34 26.70
N ALA A 125 18.30 -8.86 25.76
CA ALA A 125 19.77 -8.85 25.83
C ALA A 125 20.33 -7.42 25.91
N ILE A 126 19.80 -6.47 25.15
CA ILE A 126 20.20 -5.07 25.19
C ILE A 126 20.00 -4.47 26.61
N PHE A 127 18.84 -4.75 27.22
CA PHE A 127 18.54 -4.25 28.57
C PHE A 127 19.41 -4.91 29.63
N LEU A 128 19.70 -6.19 29.53
CA LEU A 128 20.53 -6.91 30.48
C LEU A 128 22.04 -6.51 30.36
N LEU A 129 22.56 -6.50 29.13
CA LEU A 129 24.00 -6.24 28.89
C LEU A 129 24.38 -4.77 29.08
N PHE A 130 23.44 -3.85 28.86
CA PHE A 130 23.72 -2.41 28.94
C PHE A 130 22.87 -1.70 29.99
N HIS A 131 22.45 -2.40 31.07
CA HIS A 131 21.58 -1.81 32.09
C HIS A 131 22.23 -0.57 32.74
N ASP A 132 23.52 -0.59 33.02
CA ASP A 132 24.27 0.52 33.62
C ASP A 132 24.83 1.51 32.60
N ASN A 133 24.77 1.22 31.30
CA ASN A 133 25.35 2.06 30.28
C ASN A 133 24.30 2.61 29.30
N LYS A 134 23.69 3.71 29.75
CA LYS A 134 22.67 4.41 28.96
C LYS A 134 23.08 4.64 27.49
N LYS A 135 24.31 5.11 27.23
CA LYS A 135 24.79 5.44 25.89
C LYS A 135 24.86 4.19 24.99
N LYS A 136 25.38 3.08 25.52
CA LYS A 136 25.43 1.80 24.77
C LYS A 136 24.05 1.24 24.54
N ARG A 137 23.15 1.31 25.53
CA ARG A 137 21.75 0.88 25.41
C ARG A 137 21.01 1.65 24.32
N LEU A 138 21.06 2.98 24.34
CA LEU A 138 20.45 3.82 23.32
C LEU A 138 21.03 3.54 21.92
N PHE A 139 22.36 3.33 21.84
CA PHE A 139 22.99 2.96 20.56
C PHE A 139 22.47 1.62 20.02
N ALA A 140 22.40 0.59 20.85
CA ALA A 140 21.93 -0.74 20.45
C ALA A 140 20.45 -0.71 20.03
N LEU A 141 19.60 0.00 20.78
CA LEU A 141 18.19 0.19 20.43
C LEU A 141 18.02 0.99 19.13
N MET A 142 18.85 2.00 18.89
CA MET A 142 18.87 2.76 17.65
C MET A 142 19.16 1.84 16.45
N ILE A 143 20.17 0.99 16.54
CA ILE A 143 20.52 0.06 15.46
C ILE A 143 19.40 -0.94 15.24
N LEU A 144 18.92 -1.62 16.30
CA LEU A 144 17.85 -2.60 16.21
C LEU A 144 16.60 -2.00 15.55
N SER A 145 16.13 -0.85 16.04
CA SER A 145 14.92 -0.22 15.52
C SER A 145 15.09 0.30 14.10
N THR A 146 16.27 0.82 13.74
CA THR A 146 16.55 1.32 12.38
C THR A 146 16.56 0.19 11.36
N VAL A 147 17.21 -0.94 11.70
CA VAL A 147 17.26 -2.11 10.80
C VAL A 147 15.87 -2.72 10.62
N LEU A 148 15.13 -2.91 11.71
CA LEU A 148 13.76 -3.44 11.62
C LEU A 148 12.81 -2.51 10.84
N PHE A 149 12.91 -1.20 11.08
CA PHE A 149 12.13 -0.20 10.33
C PHE A 149 12.42 -0.27 8.84
N ALA A 150 13.67 -0.34 8.44
CA ALA A 150 14.05 -0.44 7.03
C ALA A 150 13.58 -1.75 6.41
N TRP A 151 13.73 -2.86 7.13
CA TRP A 151 13.28 -4.17 6.65
C TRP A 151 11.76 -4.26 6.49
N ALA A 152 11.00 -3.70 7.44
CA ALA A 152 9.55 -3.63 7.35
C ALA A 152 9.01 -2.88 6.11
N HIS A 153 9.88 -2.13 5.42
CA HIS A 153 9.55 -1.42 4.19
C HIS A 153 10.09 -2.10 2.92
N ALA A 154 10.74 -3.27 3.03
CA ALA A 154 11.36 -3.93 1.87
C ALA A 154 10.33 -4.25 0.78
N ASP A 155 9.15 -4.72 1.15
CA ASP A 155 8.08 -5.10 0.22
C ASP A 155 7.40 -3.90 -0.48
N ASN A 156 7.72 -2.67 -0.06
CA ASN A 156 7.14 -1.47 -0.65
C ASN A 156 7.76 -1.07 -2.00
N TYR A 157 8.80 -1.77 -2.46
CA TYR A 157 9.60 -1.34 -3.63
C TYR A 157 9.41 -2.18 -4.89
N GLY A 158 8.48 -3.14 -4.87
CA GLY A 158 8.15 -3.96 -6.04
C GLY A 158 9.16 -5.08 -6.32
N GLU A 159 9.17 -5.60 -7.54
CA GLU A 159 9.93 -6.79 -7.90
C GLU A 159 11.42 -6.51 -8.24
N SER A 160 11.79 -5.27 -8.50
CA SER A 160 13.17 -4.92 -8.83
C SER A 160 14.06 -4.99 -7.59
N MET A 161 14.95 -5.99 -7.55
CA MET A 161 15.93 -6.16 -6.47
C MET A 161 16.81 -4.91 -6.27
N PHE A 162 17.19 -4.21 -7.36
CA PHE A 162 17.97 -2.98 -7.26
C PHE A 162 17.19 -1.87 -6.55
N ILE A 163 15.95 -1.61 -6.97
CA ILE A 163 15.09 -0.58 -6.36
C ILE A 163 14.81 -0.93 -4.90
N THR A 164 14.55 -2.21 -4.58
CA THR A 164 14.36 -2.70 -3.22
C THR A 164 15.58 -2.43 -2.34
N ILE A 165 16.79 -2.78 -2.80
CA ILE A 165 18.02 -2.54 -2.03
C ILE A 165 18.22 -1.05 -1.78
N VAL A 166 18.12 -0.21 -2.82
CA VAL A 166 18.30 1.24 -2.67
C VAL A 166 17.22 1.83 -1.76
N GLY A 167 15.98 1.38 -1.87
CA GLY A 167 14.87 1.79 -1.03
C GLY A 167 15.05 1.41 0.44
N VAL A 168 15.49 0.18 0.73
CA VAL A 168 15.81 -0.28 2.10
C VAL A 168 16.96 0.53 2.70
N VAL A 169 18.01 0.79 1.92
CA VAL A 169 19.14 1.64 2.34
C VAL A 169 18.68 3.08 2.61
N HIS A 170 17.80 3.63 1.78
CA HIS A 170 17.15 4.92 2.05
C HIS A 170 16.40 4.93 3.39
N LYS A 171 15.61 3.88 3.68
CA LYS A 171 14.88 3.74 4.95
C LYS A 171 15.81 3.57 6.17
N LEU A 172 16.99 2.95 5.99
CA LEU A 172 18.04 2.98 7.03
C LEU A 172 18.47 4.42 7.34
N GLY A 173 18.67 5.23 6.31
CA GLY A 173 18.96 6.66 6.48
C GLY A 173 17.86 7.39 7.25
N CYS A 174 16.60 7.22 6.84
CA CYS A 174 15.44 7.77 7.56
C CYS A 174 15.40 7.34 9.02
N GLY A 175 15.64 6.06 9.31
CA GLY A 175 15.67 5.50 10.65
C GLY A 175 16.75 6.11 11.55
N LEU A 176 17.94 6.38 10.99
CA LEU A 176 19.03 7.06 11.73
C LEU A 176 18.66 8.50 12.08
N VAL A 177 18.10 9.26 11.12
CA VAL A 177 17.65 10.65 11.36
C VAL A 177 16.57 10.69 12.42
N ALA A 178 15.53 9.85 12.27
CA ALA A 178 14.43 9.74 13.22
C ALA A 178 14.93 9.41 14.64
N SER A 179 15.82 8.42 14.76
CA SER A 179 16.43 8.03 16.04
C SER A 179 17.26 9.17 16.66
N TYR A 180 18.02 9.93 15.85
CA TYR A 180 18.72 11.11 16.33
C TYR A 180 17.76 12.16 16.91
N LEU A 181 16.65 12.43 16.22
CA LEU A 181 15.64 13.39 16.66
C LEU A 181 15.01 12.97 17.99
N VAL A 182 14.66 11.70 18.14
CA VAL A 182 14.07 11.18 19.38
C VAL A 182 15.05 11.30 20.55
N ILE A 183 16.31 10.92 20.37
CA ILE A 183 17.33 10.93 21.43
C ILE A 183 17.67 12.36 21.90
N ASN A 184 17.76 13.32 20.97
CA ASN A 184 18.25 14.66 21.26
C ASN A 184 17.16 15.71 21.45
N HIS A 185 15.94 15.41 21.02
CA HIS A 185 14.77 16.30 21.14
C HIS A 185 13.62 15.55 21.83
N ASN A 186 12.71 14.95 21.05
CA ASN A 186 11.66 14.07 21.54
C ASN A 186 10.99 13.36 20.34
N ILE A 187 10.08 12.44 20.66
CA ILE A 187 9.37 11.65 19.64
C ILE A 187 8.50 12.50 18.70
N LEU A 188 8.00 13.66 19.14
CA LEU A 188 7.17 14.54 18.31
C LEU A 188 7.95 15.12 17.12
N TRP A 189 9.25 15.39 17.27
CA TRP A 189 10.10 15.83 16.17
C TRP A 189 10.27 14.73 15.11
N SER A 190 10.42 13.49 15.55
CA SER A 190 10.51 12.35 14.65
C SER A 190 9.16 12.12 13.93
N MET A 191 8.05 12.14 14.67
CA MET A 191 6.70 12.06 14.10
C MET A 191 6.45 13.18 13.08
N GLY A 192 6.78 14.43 13.43
CA GLY A 192 6.59 15.57 12.53
C GLY A 192 7.36 15.43 11.21
N LEU A 193 8.63 14.99 11.28
CA LEU A 193 9.42 14.72 10.08
C LEU A 193 8.84 13.57 9.25
N HIS A 194 8.41 12.50 9.90
CA HIS A 194 7.84 11.34 9.23
C HIS A 194 6.50 11.67 8.57
N ILE A 195 5.61 12.38 9.26
CA ILE A 195 4.35 12.90 8.73
C ILE A 195 4.60 13.77 7.50
N LEU A 196 5.56 14.70 7.59
CA LEU A 196 5.91 15.57 6.47
C LEU A 196 6.40 14.74 5.26
N ASN A 197 7.31 13.81 5.48
CA ASN A 197 7.85 12.95 4.43
C ASN A 197 6.74 12.14 3.74
N ASN A 198 5.89 11.47 4.51
CA ASN A 198 4.82 10.65 3.96
C ASN A 198 3.74 11.48 3.27
N SER A 199 3.41 12.66 3.82
CA SER A 199 2.45 13.58 3.19
C SER A 199 2.95 14.07 1.83
N VAL A 200 4.23 14.43 1.74
CA VAL A 200 4.85 14.84 0.46
C VAL A 200 4.81 13.71 -0.57
N MET A 201 5.05 12.47 -0.15
CA MET A 201 4.97 11.31 -1.05
C MET A 201 3.53 10.95 -1.43
N ALA A 202 2.56 11.17 -0.56
CA ALA A 202 1.16 10.85 -0.80
C ALA A 202 0.47 11.83 -1.77
N ILE A 203 0.93 13.08 -1.86
CA ILE A 203 0.34 14.08 -2.78
C ILE A 203 0.41 13.65 -4.25
N PRO A 204 1.57 13.26 -4.83
CA PRO A 204 1.63 12.79 -6.21
C PRO A 204 0.73 11.59 -6.47
N MET A 205 0.63 10.66 -5.49
CA MET A 205 -0.26 9.50 -5.57
C MET A 205 -1.73 9.91 -5.67
N ALA A 206 -2.15 10.86 -4.82
CA ALA A 206 -3.52 11.35 -4.84
C ALA A 206 -3.84 12.10 -6.13
N LEU A 207 -2.90 12.87 -6.67
CA LEU A 207 -3.04 13.57 -7.95
C LEU A 207 -3.15 12.58 -9.11
N ALA A 208 -2.28 11.56 -9.17
CA ALA A 208 -2.34 10.52 -10.19
C ALA A 208 -3.66 9.74 -10.12
N PHE A 209 -4.11 9.38 -8.92
CA PHE A 209 -5.40 8.75 -8.71
C PHE A 209 -6.55 9.64 -9.20
N GLY A 210 -6.53 10.93 -8.87
CA GLY A 210 -7.56 11.88 -9.27
C GLY A 210 -7.66 12.07 -10.78
N GLN A 211 -6.53 12.00 -11.51
CA GLN A 211 -6.52 12.09 -12.98
C GLN A 211 -7.20 10.88 -13.64
N VAL A 212 -6.93 9.67 -13.12
CA VAL A 212 -7.48 8.43 -13.70
C VAL A 212 -8.91 8.15 -13.23
N SER A 213 -9.27 8.57 -12.02
CA SER A 213 -10.60 8.29 -11.44
C SER A 213 -11.74 9.13 -12.01
N ASN A 214 -11.47 10.07 -12.90
CA ASN A 214 -12.49 10.97 -13.45
C ASN A 214 -13.39 10.28 -14.50
N THR A 215 -12.94 9.18 -15.09
CA THR A 215 -13.71 8.41 -16.07
C THR A 215 -14.46 7.29 -15.35
N VAL A 216 -15.70 7.53 -14.97
CA VAL A 216 -16.53 6.53 -14.29
C VAL A 216 -17.68 6.14 -15.19
N VAL A 217 -17.80 4.84 -15.46
CA VAL A 217 -19.00 4.30 -16.11
C VAL A 217 -19.93 3.76 -15.03
N THR A 218 -21.13 4.30 -14.96
CA THR A 218 -22.17 3.84 -14.01
C THR A 218 -23.34 3.28 -14.77
N LEU A 219 -23.67 2.01 -14.49
CA LEU A 219 -24.90 1.36 -14.94
C LEU A 219 -25.79 1.14 -13.73
N GLU A 220 -27.01 1.66 -13.79
CA GLU A 220 -27.94 1.56 -12.67
C GLU A 220 -29.35 1.28 -13.17
N ASN A 221 -30.04 0.40 -12.44
CA ASN A 221 -31.48 0.17 -12.57
C ASN A 221 -32.10 -0.17 -11.20
N GLY A 222 -33.37 -0.58 -11.19
CA GLY A 222 -34.06 -0.99 -9.94
C GLY A 222 -33.43 -2.19 -9.24
N ASN A 223 -32.70 -3.05 -9.97
CA ASN A 223 -32.19 -4.33 -9.48
C ASN A 223 -30.72 -4.30 -9.07
N PHE A 224 -29.92 -3.44 -9.68
CA PHE A 224 -28.49 -3.34 -9.38
C PHE A 224 -27.92 -1.94 -9.69
N SER A 225 -26.70 -1.71 -9.16
CA SER A 225 -25.83 -0.60 -9.51
C SER A 225 -24.42 -1.15 -9.76
N LEU A 226 -23.85 -0.90 -10.95
CA LEU A 226 -22.49 -1.23 -11.32
C LEU A 226 -21.73 0.06 -11.61
N GLU A 227 -20.62 0.26 -10.93
CA GLU A 227 -19.68 1.35 -11.16
C GLU A 227 -18.35 0.74 -11.60
N VAL A 228 -17.82 1.18 -12.75
CA VAL A 228 -16.53 0.75 -13.30
C VAL A 228 -15.63 1.97 -13.43
N ARG A 229 -14.41 1.86 -12.91
CA ARG A 229 -13.40 2.93 -12.92
C ARG A 229 -12.07 2.39 -13.45
N PRO A 230 -11.32 3.15 -14.24
CA PRO A 230 -9.95 2.80 -14.57
C PRO A 230 -9.08 2.80 -13.31
N VAL A 231 -8.05 1.95 -13.29
CA VAL A 231 -7.17 1.78 -12.12
C VAL A 231 -5.72 1.81 -12.55
N LEU A 232 -4.89 2.52 -11.79
CA LEU A 232 -3.44 2.55 -11.93
C LEU A 232 -2.74 1.32 -11.32
N VAL A 233 -3.39 0.15 -11.34
CA VAL A 233 -2.79 -1.08 -10.80
C VAL A 233 -1.93 -1.74 -11.86
N ARG A 234 -0.64 -1.94 -11.57
CA ARG A 234 0.35 -2.47 -12.51
C ARG A 234 0.79 -3.90 -12.21
N ASN A 235 0.51 -4.40 -11.01
CA ASN A 235 0.94 -5.73 -10.60
C ASN A 235 0.01 -6.82 -11.15
N ASP A 236 0.55 -7.72 -11.97
CA ASP A 236 -0.21 -8.81 -12.60
C ASP A 236 -0.80 -9.81 -11.60
N SER A 237 -0.15 -10.04 -10.45
CA SER A 237 -0.69 -10.92 -9.41
C SER A 237 -1.92 -10.32 -8.72
N ILE A 238 -1.99 -8.99 -8.59
CA ILE A 238 -3.18 -8.28 -8.09
C ILE A 238 -4.21 -8.15 -9.19
N ARG A 239 -3.77 -8.03 -10.45
CA ARG A 239 -4.63 -7.96 -11.63
C ARG A 239 -5.46 -9.23 -11.84
N GLN A 240 -4.88 -10.40 -11.61
CA GLN A 240 -5.48 -11.67 -12.02
C GLN A 240 -6.42 -12.29 -10.98
N GLU A 241 -6.30 -11.97 -9.69
CA GLU A 241 -6.85 -12.87 -8.68
C GLU A 241 -7.79 -12.29 -7.64
N LYS A 242 -7.97 -10.99 -7.50
CA LYS A 242 -8.68 -10.54 -6.30
C LYS A 242 -9.87 -9.65 -6.58
N SER A 243 -10.97 -10.30 -6.91
CA SER A 243 -12.27 -9.85 -6.47
C SER A 243 -12.26 -9.84 -4.93
N PHE A 244 -12.16 -8.70 -4.31
CA PHE A 244 -12.40 -8.57 -2.88
C PHE A 244 -13.91 -8.66 -2.66
N PHE A 245 -14.41 -9.84 -2.43
CA PHE A 245 -15.80 -10.03 -2.03
C PHE A 245 -15.93 -9.57 -0.58
N PHE A 246 -16.50 -8.41 -0.39
CA PHE A 246 -16.78 -7.87 0.93
C PHE A 246 -18.21 -8.20 1.33
N ASP A 247 -18.61 -9.36 1.48
CA ASP A 247 -19.91 -9.73 2.00
C ASP A 247 -20.91 -10.25 0.97
N THR A 248 -21.06 -11.54 0.99
CA THR A 248 -22.10 -12.24 0.23
C THR A 248 -23.52 -11.99 0.78
N ASP A 249 -23.65 -11.59 2.04
CA ASP A 249 -24.95 -11.36 2.66
C ASP A 249 -25.56 -10.01 2.27
N THR A 250 -24.74 -9.01 1.95
CA THR A 250 -25.20 -7.67 1.55
C THR A 250 -25.28 -7.46 0.05
N ASN A 251 -24.94 -8.47 -0.77
CA ASN A 251 -25.01 -8.39 -2.23
C ASN A 251 -24.04 -7.33 -2.83
N TYR A 252 -22.96 -7.06 -2.12
CA TYR A 252 -21.98 -6.07 -2.50
C TYR A 252 -20.72 -6.75 -3.02
N TYR A 253 -20.30 -6.39 -4.22
CA TYR A 253 -19.08 -6.88 -4.86
C TYR A 253 -18.18 -5.70 -5.19
N PHE A 254 -16.95 -5.77 -4.72
CA PHE A 254 -15.92 -4.81 -5.04
C PHE A 254 -14.69 -5.57 -5.53
N GLY A 255 -14.10 -5.17 -6.64
CA GLY A 255 -12.96 -5.87 -7.17
C GLY A 255 -12.08 -4.99 -8.05
N ASN A 256 -10.88 -5.49 -8.27
CA ASN A 256 -9.93 -4.98 -9.23
C ASN A 256 -9.55 -6.12 -10.17
N THR A 257 -9.56 -5.86 -11.45
CA THR A 257 -9.31 -6.91 -12.45
C THR A 257 -8.79 -6.33 -13.76
N SER A 258 -7.81 -7.02 -14.35
CA SER A 258 -7.42 -6.82 -15.74
C SER A 258 -8.34 -7.57 -16.71
N ASN A 259 -9.16 -8.45 -16.18
CA ASN A 259 -10.10 -9.27 -16.93
C ASN A 259 -11.53 -9.06 -16.42
N PHE A 260 -12.02 -7.83 -16.56
CA PHE A 260 -13.38 -7.47 -16.16
C PHE A 260 -14.45 -8.36 -16.83
N ALA A 261 -14.24 -8.71 -18.09
CA ALA A 261 -15.15 -9.54 -18.85
C ALA A 261 -15.17 -11.01 -18.40
N GLY A 262 -14.07 -11.49 -17.79
CA GLY A 262 -13.93 -12.88 -17.33
C GLY A 262 -14.27 -13.12 -15.87
N GLN A 263 -14.90 -12.17 -15.20
CA GLN A 263 -15.23 -12.33 -13.80
C GLN A 263 -16.22 -13.46 -13.53
N ALA A 264 -16.05 -14.14 -12.42
CA ALA A 264 -16.86 -15.30 -12.03
C ALA A 264 -18.37 -15.02 -12.04
N TRP A 265 -18.79 -13.80 -11.67
CA TRP A 265 -20.20 -13.40 -11.67
C TRP A 265 -20.79 -13.28 -13.08
N ILE A 266 -20.02 -12.93 -14.10
CA ILE A 266 -20.45 -12.98 -15.50
C ILE A 266 -20.67 -14.43 -15.92
N TYR A 267 -19.75 -15.32 -15.52
CA TYR A 267 -19.88 -16.75 -15.79
C TYR A 267 -21.12 -17.35 -15.10
N GLU A 268 -21.32 -17.06 -13.81
CA GLU A 268 -22.50 -17.50 -13.07
C GLU A 268 -23.80 -17.01 -13.69
N ALA A 269 -23.84 -15.75 -14.11
CA ALA A 269 -25.00 -15.17 -14.75
C ALA A 269 -25.35 -15.91 -16.06
N TRP A 270 -24.33 -16.21 -16.85
CA TRP A 270 -24.53 -16.97 -18.08
C TRP A 270 -25.00 -18.39 -17.79
N GLN A 271 -24.36 -19.09 -16.86
CA GLN A 271 -24.68 -20.46 -16.50
C GLN A 271 -26.11 -20.59 -15.97
N ASN A 272 -26.55 -19.66 -15.15
CA ASN A 272 -27.86 -19.70 -14.49
C ASN A 272 -28.99 -19.12 -15.34
N GLY A 273 -28.68 -18.23 -16.32
CA GLY A 273 -29.69 -17.48 -17.06
C GLY A 273 -29.86 -17.85 -18.54
N ILE A 274 -28.81 -18.33 -19.20
CA ILE A 274 -28.76 -18.41 -20.68
C ILE A 274 -28.37 -19.80 -21.18
N ASN A 275 -27.97 -20.74 -20.33
CA ASN A 275 -27.68 -22.11 -20.75
C ASN A 275 -28.85 -23.08 -20.48
N PRO A 276 -29.87 -23.07 -21.32
CA PRO A 276 -31.07 -23.90 -21.11
C PRO A 276 -30.82 -25.39 -21.26
N ASN A 277 -29.71 -25.81 -21.90
CA ASN A 277 -29.44 -27.19 -22.25
C ASN A 277 -28.55 -27.91 -21.23
N GLY A 278 -27.96 -27.21 -20.24
CA GLY A 278 -27.05 -27.79 -19.26
C GLY A 278 -25.72 -28.28 -19.86
N ASP A 279 -25.35 -27.80 -21.06
CA ASP A 279 -24.10 -28.18 -21.72
C ASP A 279 -22.90 -27.55 -21.04
N SER A 280 -21.72 -28.13 -21.22
CA SER A 280 -20.46 -27.56 -20.69
C SER A 280 -20.19 -26.19 -21.31
N ILE A 281 -19.74 -25.24 -20.48
CA ILE A 281 -19.39 -23.88 -20.90
C ILE A 281 -17.88 -23.71 -20.82
N ASN A 282 -17.31 -23.22 -21.94
CA ASN A 282 -15.92 -22.78 -21.99
C ASN A 282 -15.90 -21.25 -22.14
N VAL A 283 -15.23 -20.56 -21.23
CA VAL A 283 -15.11 -19.10 -21.25
C VAL A 283 -13.72 -18.72 -21.74
N VAL A 284 -13.66 -18.02 -22.85
CA VAL A 284 -12.43 -17.45 -23.40
C VAL A 284 -12.52 -15.94 -23.28
N THR A 285 -11.55 -15.34 -22.60
CA THR A 285 -11.51 -13.91 -22.39
C THR A 285 -10.31 -13.29 -23.10
N ASP A 286 -10.50 -12.10 -23.64
CA ASP A 286 -9.41 -11.33 -24.22
C ASP A 286 -8.57 -10.72 -23.08
N ASN A 287 -7.29 -11.08 -23.02
CA ASN A 287 -6.37 -10.63 -21.97
C ASN A 287 -5.84 -9.19 -22.19
N ALA A 288 -6.25 -8.51 -23.25
CA ALA A 288 -5.76 -7.18 -23.62
C ALA A 288 -6.53 -6.02 -22.97
N LEU A 289 -7.18 -6.27 -21.83
CA LEU A 289 -8.07 -5.28 -21.24
C LEU A 289 -7.40 -4.36 -20.25
N PRO A 290 -7.79 -3.07 -20.23
CA PRO A 290 -7.32 -2.15 -19.21
C PRO A 290 -7.76 -2.59 -17.82
N ASN A 291 -6.90 -2.33 -16.84
CA ASN A 291 -7.26 -2.58 -15.46
C ASN A 291 -8.40 -1.69 -15.02
N CYS A 292 -9.38 -2.26 -14.40
CA CYS A 292 -10.48 -1.51 -13.80
C CYS A 292 -10.77 -1.99 -12.39
N CYS A 293 -11.24 -1.07 -11.57
CA CYS A 293 -11.91 -1.36 -10.31
C CYS A 293 -13.41 -1.27 -10.54
N PHE A 294 -14.15 -2.21 -10.00
CA PHE A 294 -15.61 -2.19 -10.10
C PHE A 294 -16.26 -2.29 -8.71
N THR A 295 -17.44 -1.71 -8.60
CA THR A 295 -18.33 -1.85 -7.46
C THR A 295 -19.69 -2.26 -8.01
N LEU A 296 -20.12 -3.47 -7.66
CA LEU A 296 -21.42 -4.01 -8.03
C LEU A 296 -22.26 -4.20 -6.77
N VAL A 297 -23.46 -3.64 -6.76
CA VAL A 297 -24.44 -3.79 -5.69
C VAL A 297 -25.75 -4.29 -6.27
N TYR A 298 -26.18 -5.48 -5.87
CA TYR A 298 -27.52 -5.96 -6.18
C TYR A 298 -28.52 -5.42 -5.12
N LYS A 299 -29.60 -4.80 -5.62
CA LYS A 299 -30.64 -4.16 -4.78
C LYS A 299 -31.78 -5.10 -4.45
N THR A 300 -31.94 -6.19 -5.21
CA THR A 300 -33.05 -7.16 -5.09
C THR A 300 -32.55 -8.59 -5.04
N LYS A 301 -33.32 -9.49 -4.44
CA LYS A 301 -33.13 -10.94 -4.50
C LYS A 301 -34.32 -11.59 -5.22
N PRO A 302 -34.11 -12.61 -6.07
CA PRO A 302 -32.81 -13.15 -6.55
C PRO A 302 -32.01 -12.12 -7.34
N PHE A 303 -30.67 -12.32 -7.38
CA PHE A 303 -29.76 -11.42 -8.10
C PHE A 303 -30.03 -11.45 -9.60
N ASP A 304 -30.24 -10.30 -10.20
CA ASP A 304 -30.50 -10.16 -11.62
C ASP A 304 -29.19 -10.11 -12.45
N HIS A 305 -28.44 -11.21 -12.40
CA HIS A 305 -27.20 -11.35 -13.17
C HIS A 305 -27.43 -11.26 -14.68
N HIS A 306 -28.55 -11.83 -15.16
CA HIS A 306 -28.88 -11.78 -16.58
C HIS A 306 -29.14 -10.35 -17.09
N GLY A 307 -29.95 -9.59 -16.34
CA GLY A 307 -30.22 -8.19 -16.67
C GLY A 307 -28.93 -7.34 -16.66
N LEU A 308 -28.00 -7.62 -15.74
CA LEU A 308 -26.70 -6.95 -15.70
C LEU A 308 -25.89 -7.21 -16.97
N ILE A 309 -25.76 -8.47 -17.42
CA ILE A 309 -25.05 -8.82 -18.65
C ILE A 309 -25.66 -8.13 -19.88
N VAL A 310 -26.97 -8.20 -20.01
CA VAL A 310 -27.70 -7.56 -21.15
C VAL A 310 -27.43 -6.05 -21.18
N ILE A 311 -27.40 -5.39 -20.03
CA ILE A 311 -27.09 -3.95 -19.99
C ILE A 311 -25.62 -3.70 -20.32
N MET A 312 -24.69 -4.51 -19.82
CA MET A 312 -23.26 -4.37 -20.13
C MET A 312 -22.98 -4.53 -21.63
N GLU A 313 -23.61 -5.50 -22.30
CA GLU A 313 -23.53 -5.66 -23.78
C GLU A 313 -24.13 -4.46 -24.50
N LYS A 314 -25.35 -4.07 -24.10
CA LYS A 314 -26.08 -2.97 -24.74
C LYS A 314 -25.35 -1.62 -24.60
N THR A 315 -24.64 -1.41 -23.55
CA THR A 315 -23.82 -0.19 -23.30
C THR A 315 -22.43 -0.27 -23.89
N GLY A 316 -22.04 -1.42 -24.44
CA GLY A 316 -20.72 -1.62 -25.03
C GLY A 316 -19.60 -1.80 -24.02
N LEU A 317 -19.88 -2.11 -22.76
CA LEU A 317 -18.83 -2.45 -21.79
C LEU A 317 -18.19 -3.81 -22.08
N ILE A 318 -19.00 -4.76 -22.54
CA ILE A 318 -18.55 -6.09 -22.96
C ILE A 318 -19.21 -6.46 -24.28
N LYS A 319 -18.60 -7.39 -25.02
CA LYS A 319 -19.18 -8.09 -26.16
C LYS A 319 -19.01 -9.58 -25.94
N ILE A 320 -20.09 -10.34 -26.10
CA ILE A 320 -20.09 -11.79 -25.95
C ILE A 320 -20.39 -12.42 -27.30
N ASP A 321 -19.42 -13.11 -27.90
CA ASP A 321 -19.58 -13.91 -29.08
C ASP A 321 -19.72 -15.39 -28.66
N THR A 322 -20.85 -16.01 -28.93
CA THR A 322 -21.16 -17.39 -28.55
C THR A 322 -20.96 -18.34 -29.71
N THR A 323 -20.19 -19.41 -29.50
CA THR A 323 -20.07 -20.50 -30.46
C THR A 323 -20.46 -21.83 -29.78
N TYR A 324 -21.22 -22.64 -30.50
CA TYR A 324 -21.66 -23.95 -30.00
C TYR A 324 -21.08 -25.09 -30.83
N ASN A 325 -20.42 -26.03 -30.16
CA ASN A 325 -19.96 -27.28 -30.75
C ASN A 325 -20.95 -28.40 -30.41
N SER A 326 -21.72 -28.82 -31.38
CA SER A 326 -22.74 -29.86 -31.21
C SER A 326 -22.16 -31.26 -30.97
N THR A 327 -20.91 -31.51 -31.37
CA THR A 327 -20.27 -32.82 -31.20
C THR A 327 -19.87 -33.02 -29.75
N ASP A 328 -19.27 -32.02 -29.14
CA ASP A 328 -18.76 -32.08 -27.78
C ASP A 328 -19.75 -31.54 -26.74
N LYS A 329 -20.88 -31.00 -27.19
CA LYS A 329 -21.85 -30.29 -26.35
C LYS A 329 -21.23 -29.20 -25.52
N ILE A 330 -20.37 -28.40 -26.16
CA ILE A 330 -19.66 -27.29 -25.49
C ILE A 330 -20.13 -25.97 -26.09
N THR A 331 -20.58 -25.09 -25.24
CA THR A 331 -20.80 -23.68 -25.58
C THR A 331 -19.57 -22.87 -25.21
N THR A 332 -18.91 -22.25 -26.19
CA THR A 332 -17.77 -21.35 -25.93
C THR A 332 -18.23 -19.91 -25.96
N LEU A 333 -17.96 -19.20 -24.89
CA LEU A 333 -18.20 -17.77 -24.73
C LEU A 333 -16.88 -17.03 -24.95
N ASN A 334 -16.79 -16.29 -26.05
CA ASN A 334 -15.70 -15.36 -26.29
C ASN A 334 -16.12 -14.00 -25.75
N ILE A 335 -15.65 -13.64 -24.58
CA ILE A 335 -16.01 -12.40 -23.90
C ILE A 335 -14.88 -11.40 -24.11
N LYS A 336 -15.21 -10.24 -24.69
CA LYS A 336 -14.31 -9.12 -24.89
C LYS A 336 -14.84 -7.92 -24.16
N SER A 337 -13.99 -7.20 -23.43
CA SER A 337 -14.34 -5.85 -23.00
C SER A 337 -14.10 -4.90 -24.16
N THR A 338 -15.01 -4.02 -24.37
CA THR A 338 -14.88 -2.89 -25.31
C THR A 338 -14.64 -1.58 -24.57
N TYR A 339 -14.56 -1.66 -23.24
CA TYR A 339 -14.27 -0.52 -22.39
C TYR A 339 -12.79 -0.19 -22.43
N ASP A 340 -12.42 0.93 -23.07
CA ASP A 340 -11.10 1.52 -23.01
C ASP A 340 -11.18 2.86 -22.28
N PRO A 341 -10.73 2.91 -21.01
CA PRO A 341 -10.79 4.15 -20.23
C PRO A 341 -9.84 5.24 -20.72
N LEU A 342 -8.90 4.90 -21.60
CA LEU A 342 -7.90 5.84 -22.12
C LEU A 342 -8.30 6.43 -23.47
N SER A 343 -9.30 5.89 -24.14
CA SER A 343 -9.76 6.34 -25.48
C SER A 343 -10.84 7.42 -25.45
N GLN A 344 -11.32 7.84 -24.27
CA GLN A 344 -12.44 8.79 -24.13
C GLN A 344 -12.04 10.28 -24.08
N ASP A 345 -10.75 10.60 -24.24
CA ASP A 345 -10.26 11.98 -24.12
C ASP A 345 -10.22 12.78 -25.43
N ASP A 346 -10.78 12.29 -26.55
CA ASP A 346 -10.68 12.96 -27.86
C ASP A 346 -12.04 13.46 -28.44
N ASP A 347 -13.09 13.62 -27.62
CA ASP A 347 -14.35 14.23 -28.09
C ASP A 347 -14.69 15.55 -27.39
#